data_576d7213fb701b3b99d2aedd937c32bd
#
_entry.id   576d7213fb701b3b99d2aedd937c32bd
#
_cell.length_a   1.000
_cell.length_b   1.000
_cell.length_c   1.000
_cell.angle_alpha   90.00
_cell.angle_beta   90.00
_cell.angle_gamma   90.00
#
_symmetry.space_group_name_H-M   'P 1'
#
loop_
_entity.id
_entity.type
_entity.pdbx_description
1 polymer ?
#
loop_
_entity_poly.entity_id
_entity_poly.type
_entity_poly.pdbx_seq_one_letter_code
_entity_poly.pdbx_strand_id
1 'polypeptide(L)'
;MKQKIPVEASKDFHFFDENLDEYLSRSEESIPNLKADLKKRIFWFSNPGEKSEVAIVYIHGYSASPQEVRPVPEKIADKLQANLHFSRLTGHGCDSKEMSKAQIQDWLNDAAEAVAIGHEIGEKTIVMSTSTGGTLISALAVSTRHFTARDKLVFISPNFGLNKRMSGILTWPFSKIWMPLIFGSERTFKPRGTLHSYFWTTQYSTQSVIKMAKMTNAIAKQDFSRAKCSALFMYSKRDKVVKPWMVERVFNAWGGRKSKLIVEVGEHDDPNSHVICGDIMSPSMNDYFVDTIVDWATEKNQ
;
A
#
# COMPACT_ATOMS: atom_id res chain seq x y z
N MET A 1 14.27 -28.11 -0.39
CA MET A 1 14.82 -26.77 -0.12
C MET A 1 13.69 -25.82 0.29
N LYS A 2 13.82 -25.05 1.39
CA LYS A 2 12.85 -24.00 1.73
C LYS A 2 13.00 -22.86 0.72
N GLN A 3 11.97 -22.61 -0.07
CA GLN A 3 11.96 -21.48 -1.01
C GLN A 3 12.11 -20.18 -0.20
N LYS A 4 13.13 -19.37 -0.50
CA LYS A 4 13.37 -18.08 0.13
C LYS A 4 12.20 -17.15 -0.25
N ILE A 5 11.60 -16.50 0.75
CA ILE A 5 10.53 -15.51 0.49
C ILE A 5 11.19 -14.24 -0.06
N PRO A 6 10.75 -13.71 -1.21
CA PRO A 6 11.25 -12.44 -1.73
C PRO A 6 10.96 -11.30 -0.74
N VAL A 7 11.92 -10.39 -0.60
CA VAL A 7 11.84 -9.18 0.24
C VAL A 7 12.34 -7.94 -0.49
N GLU A 8 12.71 -8.08 -1.76
CA GLU A 8 13.20 -7.02 -2.65
C GLU A 8 12.52 -7.14 -4.01
N ALA A 9 12.30 -6.03 -4.69
CA ALA A 9 11.87 -6.04 -6.08
C ALA A 9 12.98 -6.64 -6.96
N SER A 10 12.58 -7.40 -7.98
CA SER A 10 13.50 -8.03 -8.93
C SER A 10 13.67 -7.25 -10.22
N LYS A 11 12.83 -6.23 -10.43
CA LYS A 11 12.85 -5.35 -11.60
C LYS A 11 13.21 -3.95 -11.17
N ASP A 12 13.99 -3.28 -12.02
CA ASP A 12 14.19 -1.84 -12.01
C ASP A 12 13.40 -1.25 -13.18
N PHE A 13 12.74 -0.14 -12.96
CA PHE A 13 11.88 0.51 -13.96
C PHE A 13 12.52 1.82 -14.38
N HIS A 14 12.60 2.05 -15.70
CA HIS A 14 13.13 3.26 -16.32
C HIS A 14 12.20 3.61 -17.48
N PHE A 15 11.73 4.85 -17.54
CA PHE A 15 10.72 5.32 -18.49
C PHE A 15 11.28 6.41 -19.42
N PHE A 16 12.45 6.13 -20.03
CA PHE A 16 13.09 7.08 -20.94
C PHE A 16 12.18 7.43 -22.11
N ASP A 17 11.75 8.69 -22.19
CA ASP A 17 10.89 9.24 -23.23
C ASP A 17 9.59 8.47 -23.51
N GLU A 18 9.14 7.62 -22.57
CA GLU A 18 7.90 6.86 -22.69
C GLU A 18 6.71 7.70 -22.21
N ASN A 19 5.62 7.70 -23.00
CA ASN A 19 4.35 8.26 -22.55
C ASN A 19 3.76 7.36 -21.44
N LEU A 20 3.75 7.86 -20.21
CA LEU A 20 3.32 7.07 -19.05
C LEU A 20 1.85 6.68 -19.08
N ASP A 21 0.96 7.52 -19.63
CA ASP A 21 -0.46 7.18 -19.75
C ASP A 21 -0.66 6.02 -20.73
N GLU A 22 0.07 6.02 -21.85
CA GLU A 22 0.05 4.89 -22.79
C GLU A 22 0.69 3.63 -22.19
N TYR A 23 1.80 3.76 -21.48
CA TYR A 23 2.43 2.66 -20.77
C TYR A 23 1.46 2.01 -19.78
N LEU A 24 0.82 2.81 -18.94
CA LEU A 24 -0.15 2.32 -17.96
C LEU A 24 -1.35 1.67 -18.66
N SER A 25 -1.89 2.28 -19.71
CA SER A 25 -2.99 1.70 -20.48
C SER A 25 -2.63 0.33 -21.05
N ARG A 26 -1.50 0.20 -21.75
CA ARG A 26 -1.01 -1.07 -22.31
C ARG A 26 -0.79 -2.14 -21.22
N SER A 27 -0.25 -1.74 -20.06
CA SER A 27 0.02 -2.67 -18.96
C SER A 27 -1.25 -3.29 -18.37
N GLU A 28 -2.40 -2.65 -18.57
CA GLU A 28 -3.69 -3.05 -17.97
C GLU A 28 -4.66 -3.69 -19.01
N GLU A 29 -4.42 -3.55 -20.32
CA GLU A 29 -5.33 -4.01 -21.38
C GLU A 29 -5.59 -5.51 -21.37
N SER A 30 -4.56 -6.30 -21.10
CA SER A 30 -4.63 -7.76 -21.15
C SER A 30 -5.12 -8.40 -19.85
N ILE A 31 -5.45 -7.61 -18.83
CA ILE A 31 -5.81 -8.14 -17.51
C ILE A 31 -7.29 -8.55 -17.49
N PRO A 32 -7.59 -9.85 -17.31
CA PRO A 32 -8.96 -10.32 -17.32
C PRO A 32 -9.78 -9.74 -16.16
N ASN A 33 -11.03 -9.38 -16.45
CA ASN A 33 -12.02 -8.93 -15.45
C ASN A 33 -11.58 -7.73 -14.61
N LEU A 34 -10.60 -6.94 -15.10
CA LEU A 34 -10.19 -5.71 -14.44
C LEU A 34 -11.30 -4.65 -14.57
N LYS A 35 -11.74 -4.13 -13.44
CA LYS A 35 -12.71 -3.03 -13.39
C LYS A 35 -12.04 -1.75 -13.90
N ALA A 36 -12.71 -1.05 -14.83
CA ALA A 36 -12.15 0.10 -15.52
C ALA A 36 -11.73 1.25 -14.59
N ASP A 37 -12.50 1.50 -13.53
CA ASP A 37 -12.26 2.52 -12.53
C ASP A 37 -11.19 2.15 -11.48
N LEU A 38 -10.67 0.93 -11.54
CA LEU A 38 -9.59 0.43 -10.66
C LEU A 38 -8.25 0.26 -11.38
N LYS A 39 -8.15 0.70 -12.64
CA LYS A 39 -6.90 0.72 -13.39
C LYS A 39 -5.88 1.68 -12.78
N LYS A 40 -4.60 1.38 -12.98
CA LYS A 40 -3.50 2.32 -12.72
C LYS A 40 -3.75 3.60 -13.52
N ARG A 41 -3.47 4.77 -12.92
CA ARG A 41 -3.65 6.06 -13.61
C ARG A 41 -2.83 7.16 -12.98
N ILE A 42 -2.57 8.21 -13.76
CA ILE A 42 -1.99 9.46 -13.29
C ILE A 42 -3.05 10.55 -13.39
N PHE A 43 -3.14 11.36 -12.35
CA PHE A 43 -3.85 12.64 -12.36
C PHE A 43 -2.80 13.73 -12.45
N TRP A 44 -2.77 14.41 -13.60
CA TRP A 44 -1.84 15.49 -13.86
C TRP A 44 -2.40 16.78 -13.27
N PHE A 45 -1.58 17.48 -12.47
CA PHE A 45 -1.97 18.78 -11.94
C PHE A 45 -2.03 19.86 -13.05
N SER A 46 -1.07 19.78 -13.99
CA SER A 46 -1.00 20.68 -15.16
C SER A 46 -1.19 19.86 -16.44
N ASN A 47 -0.26 19.90 -17.38
CA ASN A 47 -0.36 19.15 -18.61
C ASN A 47 0.17 17.71 -18.47
N PRO A 48 -0.43 16.75 -19.19
CA PRO A 48 0.11 15.39 -19.24
C PRO A 48 1.59 15.37 -19.67
N GLY A 49 2.41 14.60 -18.92
CA GLY A 49 3.85 14.49 -19.15
C GLY A 49 4.70 15.57 -18.48
N GLU A 50 4.12 16.62 -17.91
CA GLU A 50 4.87 17.65 -17.20
C GLU A 50 5.11 17.24 -15.73
N LYS A 51 6.38 17.31 -15.28
CA LYS A 51 6.73 17.09 -13.87
C LYS A 51 6.18 18.22 -12.99
N SER A 52 5.64 17.85 -11.85
CA SER A 52 5.35 18.79 -10.76
C SER A 52 6.53 18.86 -9.78
N GLU A 53 6.55 19.88 -8.90
CA GLU A 53 7.57 19.94 -7.83
C GLU A 53 7.46 18.73 -6.89
N VAL A 54 6.25 18.26 -6.64
CA VAL A 54 5.96 17.09 -5.81
C VAL A 54 5.07 16.13 -6.57
N ALA A 55 5.38 14.85 -6.57
CA ALA A 55 4.47 13.79 -6.98
C ALA A 55 3.95 13.03 -5.76
N ILE A 56 2.69 12.61 -5.83
CA ILE A 56 2.09 11.71 -4.86
C ILE A 56 1.91 10.35 -5.52
N VAL A 57 2.33 9.30 -4.84
CA VAL A 57 2.09 7.91 -5.24
C VAL A 57 1.26 7.24 -4.15
N TYR A 58 0.19 6.55 -4.53
CA TYR A 58 -0.60 5.79 -3.57
C TYR A 58 -0.57 4.30 -3.85
N ILE A 59 -0.25 3.50 -2.82
CA ILE A 59 -0.19 2.04 -2.86
C ILE A 59 -1.16 1.45 -1.84
N HIS A 60 -2.18 0.75 -2.33
CA HIS A 60 -3.29 0.24 -1.54
C HIS A 60 -2.98 -1.03 -0.73
N GLY A 61 -3.90 -1.38 0.16
CA GLY A 61 -3.85 -2.58 1.00
C GLY A 61 -4.24 -3.87 0.28
N TYR A 62 -4.04 -5.01 0.97
CA TYR A 62 -4.46 -6.34 0.49
C TYR A 62 -5.98 -6.41 0.34
N SER A 63 -6.45 -6.96 -0.76
CA SER A 63 -7.84 -7.04 -1.20
C SER A 63 -8.53 -5.72 -1.52
N ALA A 64 -7.90 -4.58 -1.26
CA ALA A 64 -8.44 -3.25 -1.51
C ALA A 64 -8.11 -2.73 -2.92
N SER A 65 -8.37 -1.48 -3.14
CA SER A 65 -8.01 -0.68 -4.32
C SER A 65 -7.67 0.73 -3.86
N PRO A 66 -7.17 1.62 -4.73
CA PRO A 66 -6.91 3.02 -4.37
C PRO A 66 -8.12 3.73 -3.75
N GLN A 67 -9.34 3.26 -4.04
CA GLN A 67 -10.56 3.82 -3.49
C GLN A 67 -10.67 3.74 -1.96
N GLU A 68 -9.86 2.89 -1.32
CA GLU A 68 -9.94 2.70 0.15
C GLU A 68 -9.69 3.97 0.97
N VAL A 69 -8.90 4.93 0.42
CA VAL A 69 -8.55 6.19 1.11
C VAL A 69 -8.98 7.45 0.35
N ARG A 70 -9.61 7.30 -0.82
CA ARG A 70 -10.08 8.47 -1.57
C ARG A 70 -11.19 9.21 -0.80
N PRO A 71 -11.18 10.55 -0.85
CA PRO A 71 -10.43 11.46 -1.71
C PRO A 71 -9.15 12.04 -1.07
N VAL A 72 -8.59 11.43 -0.03
CA VAL A 72 -7.46 12.01 0.71
C VAL A 72 -6.23 12.29 -0.18
N PRO A 73 -5.74 11.33 -1.02
CA PRO A 73 -4.60 11.61 -1.90
C PRO A 73 -4.85 12.74 -2.89
N GLU A 74 -6.07 12.84 -3.46
CA GLU A 74 -6.44 13.90 -4.39
C GLU A 74 -6.44 15.27 -3.71
N LYS A 75 -7.05 15.38 -2.52
CA LYS A 75 -7.05 16.64 -1.76
C LYS A 75 -5.64 17.10 -1.37
N ILE A 76 -4.74 16.16 -1.07
CA ILE A 76 -3.33 16.46 -0.81
C ILE A 76 -2.65 16.91 -2.11
N ALA A 77 -2.90 16.23 -3.23
CA ALA A 77 -2.35 16.59 -4.53
C ALA A 77 -2.77 18.01 -4.93
N ASP A 78 -4.05 18.36 -4.77
CA ASP A 78 -4.57 19.70 -5.04
C ASP A 78 -3.88 20.76 -4.18
N LYS A 79 -3.73 20.53 -2.86
CA LYS A 79 -3.07 21.48 -1.95
C LYS A 79 -1.58 21.67 -2.25
N LEU A 80 -0.90 20.61 -2.71
CA LEU A 80 0.53 20.63 -3.04
C LEU A 80 0.82 20.93 -4.51
N GLN A 81 -0.21 21.12 -5.35
CA GLN A 81 -0.09 21.27 -6.80
C GLN A 81 0.71 20.11 -7.41
N ALA A 82 0.41 18.90 -6.97
CA ALA A 82 1.16 17.70 -7.25
C ALA A 82 0.50 16.81 -8.30
N ASN A 83 1.30 16.16 -9.14
CA ASN A 83 0.85 15.02 -9.91
C ASN A 83 0.57 13.84 -8.97
N LEU A 84 -0.44 13.02 -9.27
CA LEU A 84 -0.86 11.91 -8.42
C LEU A 84 -0.94 10.61 -9.22
N HIS A 85 -0.19 9.61 -8.81
CA HIS A 85 -0.27 8.26 -9.36
C HIS A 85 -1.00 7.31 -8.42
N PHE A 86 -2.09 6.70 -8.89
CA PHE A 86 -2.72 5.55 -8.24
C PHE A 86 -2.19 4.25 -8.83
N SER A 87 -1.49 3.47 -8.01
CA SER A 87 -1.01 2.15 -8.38
C SER A 87 -2.11 1.09 -8.23
N ARG A 88 -1.88 -0.08 -8.78
CA ARG A 88 -2.69 -1.28 -8.58
C ARG A 88 -1.77 -2.49 -8.40
N LEU A 89 -1.92 -3.20 -7.31
CA LEU A 89 -1.19 -4.43 -7.06
C LEU A 89 -1.74 -5.57 -7.94
N THR A 90 -0.87 -6.37 -8.51
CA THR A 90 -1.22 -7.52 -9.36
C THR A 90 -2.29 -8.39 -8.71
N GLY A 91 -3.32 -8.73 -9.49
CA GLY A 91 -4.48 -9.51 -9.05
C GLY A 91 -5.57 -8.73 -8.32
N HIS A 92 -5.32 -7.45 -7.94
CA HIS A 92 -6.34 -6.59 -7.34
C HIS A 92 -7.14 -5.85 -8.40
N GLY A 93 -8.34 -5.39 -8.04
CA GLY A 93 -9.26 -4.77 -9.00
C GLY A 93 -9.97 -5.75 -9.94
N CYS A 94 -9.69 -7.03 -9.80
CA CYS A 94 -10.21 -8.16 -10.58
C CYS A 94 -11.03 -9.11 -9.70
N ASP A 95 -11.27 -10.33 -10.19
CA ASP A 95 -11.88 -11.40 -9.41
C ASP A 95 -10.88 -12.16 -8.52
N SER A 96 -11.40 -13.11 -7.71
CA SER A 96 -10.60 -13.93 -6.80
C SER A 96 -9.59 -14.83 -7.53
N LYS A 97 -9.86 -15.22 -8.79
CA LYS A 97 -9.00 -16.07 -9.59
C LYS A 97 -7.72 -15.33 -9.98
N GLU A 98 -7.84 -14.08 -10.45
CA GLU A 98 -6.67 -13.25 -10.78
C GLU A 98 -5.84 -12.95 -9.53
N MET A 99 -6.49 -12.63 -8.40
CA MET A 99 -5.80 -12.43 -7.13
C MET A 99 -5.04 -13.68 -6.65
N SER A 100 -5.54 -14.88 -6.95
CA SER A 100 -4.87 -16.13 -6.58
C SER A 100 -3.60 -16.42 -7.37
N LYS A 101 -3.50 -15.92 -8.61
CA LYS A 101 -2.31 -16.08 -9.48
C LYS A 101 -1.14 -15.22 -9.01
N ALA A 102 -1.41 -14.01 -8.49
CA ALA A 102 -0.38 -13.08 -8.05
C ALA A 102 0.64 -13.72 -7.11
N GLN A 103 1.92 -13.37 -7.29
CA GLN A 103 3.02 -13.82 -6.47
C GLN A 103 3.55 -12.66 -5.61
N ILE A 104 4.30 -12.96 -4.59
CA ILE A 104 4.94 -11.95 -3.73
C ILE A 104 5.86 -11.02 -4.56
N GLN A 105 6.56 -11.61 -5.53
CA GLN A 105 7.46 -10.86 -6.40
C GLN A 105 6.73 -9.86 -7.29
N ASP A 106 5.50 -10.21 -7.74
CA ASP A 106 4.69 -9.28 -8.54
C ASP A 106 4.35 -8.04 -7.73
N TRP A 107 3.88 -8.20 -6.48
CA TRP A 107 3.55 -7.07 -5.60
C TRP A 107 4.75 -6.19 -5.26
N LEU A 108 5.94 -6.78 -5.07
CA LEU A 108 7.18 -6.03 -4.85
C LEU A 108 7.57 -5.23 -6.10
N ASN A 109 7.41 -5.83 -7.29
CA ASN A 109 7.67 -5.15 -8.55
C ASN A 109 6.63 -4.05 -8.84
N ASP A 110 5.33 -4.28 -8.55
CA ASP A 110 4.29 -3.26 -8.68
C ASP A 110 4.58 -2.04 -7.79
N ALA A 111 5.06 -2.26 -6.58
CA ALA A 111 5.46 -1.18 -5.69
C ALA A 111 6.68 -0.41 -6.21
N ALA A 112 7.68 -1.12 -6.76
CA ALA A 112 8.87 -0.50 -7.36
C ALA A 112 8.51 0.29 -8.62
N GLU A 113 7.64 -0.24 -9.49
CA GLU A 113 7.09 0.48 -10.65
C GLU A 113 6.40 1.78 -10.23
N ALA A 114 5.53 1.71 -9.21
CA ALA A 114 4.81 2.88 -8.74
C ALA A 114 5.75 3.98 -8.21
N VAL A 115 6.80 3.61 -7.47
CA VAL A 115 7.81 4.56 -7.00
C VAL A 115 8.59 5.17 -8.17
N ALA A 116 8.99 4.36 -9.16
CA ALA A 116 9.67 4.84 -10.36
C ALA A 116 8.81 5.82 -11.17
N ILE A 117 7.51 5.53 -11.34
CA ILE A 117 6.57 6.48 -11.95
C ILE A 117 6.51 7.78 -11.14
N GLY A 118 6.48 7.71 -9.80
CA GLY A 118 6.53 8.89 -8.95
C GLY A 118 7.73 9.79 -9.24
N HIS A 119 8.91 9.22 -9.46
CA HIS A 119 10.13 9.95 -9.81
C HIS A 119 10.08 10.54 -11.24
N GLU A 120 9.32 9.92 -12.14
CA GLU A 120 9.12 10.50 -13.50
C GLU A 120 8.15 11.67 -13.51
N ILE A 121 7.13 11.66 -12.65
CA ILE A 121 6.09 12.68 -12.64
C ILE A 121 6.32 13.81 -11.63
N GLY A 122 7.38 13.74 -10.82
CA GLY A 122 7.72 14.79 -9.85
C GLY A 122 9.20 14.89 -9.53
N GLU A 123 9.63 16.07 -9.05
CA GLU A 123 11.00 16.31 -8.58
C GLU A 123 11.29 15.70 -7.20
N LYS A 124 10.23 15.56 -6.40
CA LYS A 124 10.20 14.92 -5.08
C LYS A 124 9.00 14.00 -5.03
N THR A 125 9.11 12.88 -4.34
CA THR A 125 7.99 11.92 -4.27
C THR A 125 7.53 11.73 -2.83
N ILE A 126 6.21 11.83 -2.63
CA ILE A 126 5.53 11.43 -1.39
C ILE A 126 4.81 10.10 -1.69
N VAL A 127 5.29 9.01 -1.10
CA VAL A 127 4.65 7.71 -1.25
C VAL A 127 3.74 7.45 -0.07
N MET A 128 2.44 7.47 -0.31
CA MET A 128 1.39 7.10 0.64
C MET A 128 1.05 5.63 0.46
N SER A 129 0.90 4.90 1.55
CA SER A 129 0.65 3.46 1.47
C SER A 129 -0.20 2.97 2.64
N THR A 130 -1.15 2.08 2.34
CA THR A 130 -2.03 1.49 3.37
C THR A 130 -1.72 0.01 3.57
N SER A 131 -1.72 -0.44 4.82
CA SER A 131 -1.69 -1.86 5.20
C SER A 131 -0.57 -2.65 4.50
N THR A 132 -0.88 -3.57 3.60
CA THR A 132 0.08 -4.36 2.81
C THR A 132 0.91 -3.48 1.87
N GLY A 133 0.35 -2.39 1.33
CA GLY A 133 1.12 -1.37 0.62
C GLY A 133 2.28 -0.85 1.47
N GLY A 134 2.02 -0.56 2.75
CA GLY A 134 3.05 -0.15 3.71
C GLY A 134 4.13 -1.22 3.95
N THR A 135 3.74 -2.51 3.94
CA THR A 135 4.72 -3.61 4.00
C THR A 135 5.67 -3.55 2.79
N LEU A 136 5.12 -3.39 1.58
CA LEU A 136 5.90 -3.36 0.33
C LEU A 136 6.85 -2.15 0.30
N ILE A 137 6.35 -0.96 0.62
CA ILE A 137 7.15 0.27 0.64
C ILE A 137 8.26 0.21 1.69
N SER A 138 7.99 -0.39 2.86
CA SER A 138 9.03 -0.57 3.86
C SER A 138 10.16 -1.49 3.39
N ALA A 139 9.85 -2.53 2.60
CA ALA A 139 10.86 -3.40 1.99
C ALA A 139 11.73 -2.64 0.99
N LEU A 140 11.13 -1.81 0.12
CA LEU A 140 11.86 -0.96 -0.82
C LEU A 140 12.74 0.05 -0.09
N ALA A 141 12.27 0.63 1.01
CA ALA A 141 13.03 1.58 1.81
C ALA A 141 14.28 0.95 2.46
N VAL A 142 14.19 -0.30 2.89
CA VAL A 142 15.33 -1.06 3.45
C VAL A 142 16.34 -1.42 2.37
N SER A 143 15.92 -1.66 1.13
CA SER A 143 16.82 -1.97 0.01
C SER A 143 17.68 -0.79 -0.43
N THR A 144 17.27 0.45 -0.10
CA THR A 144 17.97 1.74 -0.34
C THR A 144 18.18 2.15 -1.80
N ARG A 145 17.77 1.33 -2.79
CA ARG A 145 17.99 1.62 -4.21
C ARG A 145 16.81 2.31 -4.90
N HIS A 146 15.63 2.25 -4.27
CA HIS A 146 14.39 2.77 -4.87
C HIS A 146 14.02 4.19 -4.42
N PHE A 147 14.71 4.73 -3.43
CA PHE A 147 14.41 6.03 -2.86
C PHE A 147 15.62 6.93 -2.78
N THR A 148 15.37 8.22 -2.88
CA THR A 148 16.34 9.31 -2.68
C THR A 148 16.15 9.94 -1.30
N ALA A 149 17.07 10.82 -0.89
CA ALA A 149 16.94 11.58 0.34
C ALA A 149 15.80 12.63 0.31
N ARG A 150 15.23 12.89 -0.87
CA ARG A 150 14.11 13.84 -1.06
C ARG A 150 12.74 13.20 -0.89
N ASP A 151 12.67 11.87 -0.95
CA ASP A 151 11.41 11.14 -0.89
C ASP A 151 10.89 11.08 0.55
N LYS A 152 9.57 11.16 0.68
CA LYS A 152 8.87 11.07 1.95
C LYS A 152 7.87 9.91 1.92
N LEU A 153 7.73 9.17 3.01
CA LEU A 153 6.87 8.00 3.10
C LEU A 153 5.76 8.23 4.13
N VAL A 154 4.51 7.96 3.73
CA VAL A 154 3.34 8.00 4.63
C VAL A 154 2.76 6.60 4.75
N PHE A 155 2.81 6.05 5.94
CA PHE A 155 2.29 4.75 6.28
C PHE A 155 0.94 4.87 7.00
N ILE A 156 -0.12 4.37 6.40
CA ILE A 156 -1.47 4.33 6.97
C ILE A 156 -1.77 2.90 7.41
N SER A 157 -1.88 2.66 8.71
CA SER A 157 -2.12 1.32 9.29
C SER A 157 -1.25 0.21 8.68
N PRO A 158 0.09 0.37 8.56
CA PRO A 158 0.95 -0.55 7.83
C PRO A 158 0.93 -1.96 8.43
N ASN A 159 0.87 -2.98 7.57
CA ASN A 159 0.79 -4.37 7.99
C ASN A 159 2.19 -4.97 8.23
N PHE A 160 2.63 -4.98 9.47
CA PHE A 160 3.82 -5.73 9.89
C PHE A 160 3.47 -7.02 10.66
N GLY A 161 2.18 -7.36 10.76
CA GLY A 161 1.69 -8.59 11.36
C GLY A 161 0.19 -8.54 11.61
N LEU A 162 -0.51 -9.61 11.22
CA LEU A 162 -1.97 -9.71 11.37
C LEU A 162 -2.37 -9.86 12.84
N ASN A 163 -3.42 -9.13 13.26
CA ASN A 163 -3.95 -9.13 14.64
C ASN A 163 -4.97 -10.25 14.92
N LYS A 164 -4.91 -11.34 14.18
CA LYS A 164 -5.75 -12.52 14.45
C LYS A 164 -5.00 -13.52 15.30
N ARG A 165 -5.67 -14.08 16.35
CA ARG A 165 -5.08 -14.97 17.37
C ARG A 165 -4.26 -16.14 16.78
N MET A 166 -4.64 -16.66 15.61
CA MET A 166 -3.96 -17.77 14.96
C MET A 166 -3.21 -17.38 13.68
N SER A 167 -2.96 -16.10 13.44
CA SER A 167 -2.30 -15.66 12.19
C SER A 167 -0.89 -16.24 12.00
N GLY A 168 -0.20 -16.61 13.07
CA GLY A 168 1.11 -17.25 13.02
C GLY A 168 1.13 -18.58 12.24
N ILE A 169 0.03 -19.34 12.26
CA ILE A 169 -0.06 -20.62 11.54
C ILE A 169 0.00 -20.47 10.01
N LEU A 170 -0.36 -19.30 9.47
CA LEU A 170 -0.25 -18.99 8.04
C LEU A 170 1.20 -19.09 7.53
N THR A 171 2.16 -18.89 8.41
CA THR A 171 3.59 -18.93 8.07
C THR A 171 4.26 -20.29 8.35
N TRP A 172 3.53 -21.26 8.88
CA TRP A 172 4.06 -22.58 9.19
C TRP A 172 4.50 -23.34 7.94
N PRO A 173 5.41 -24.32 8.08
CA PRO A 173 5.81 -25.20 7.00
C PRO A 173 4.58 -25.87 6.36
N PHE A 174 4.62 -26.02 5.03
CA PHE A 174 3.56 -26.66 4.25
C PHE A 174 2.14 -26.08 4.42
N SER A 175 1.99 -24.86 4.99
CA SER A 175 0.68 -24.20 5.14
C SER A 175 -0.11 -24.11 3.82
N LYS A 176 0.55 -23.98 2.69
CA LYS A 176 -0.09 -24.00 1.36
C LYS A 176 -0.84 -25.30 1.05
N ILE A 177 -0.46 -26.41 1.67
CA ILE A 177 -1.06 -27.75 1.45
C ILE A 177 -2.19 -27.99 2.45
N TRP A 178 -1.88 -27.93 3.74
CA TRP A 178 -2.83 -28.35 4.77
C TRP A 178 -3.88 -27.28 5.14
N MET A 179 -3.58 -25.99 5.01
CA MET A 179 -4.56 -24.96 5.36
C MET A 179 -5.82 -24.95 4.50
N PRO A 180 -5.75 -25.07 3.15
CA PRO A 180 -6.96 -25.20 2.34
C PRO A 180 -7.81 -26.42 2.71
N LEU A 181 -7.18 -27.53 3.15
CA LEU A 181 -7.89 -28.75 3.55
C LEU A 181 -8.65 -28.57 4.87
N ILE A 182 -8.10 -27.80 5.84
CA ILE A 182 -8.70 -27.61 7.17
C ILE A 182 -9.67 -26.43 7.17
N PHE A 183 -9.31 -25.33 6.54
CA PHE A 183 -10.04 -24.07 6.63
C PHE A 183 -10.74 -23.65 5.33
N GLY A 184 -10.73 -24.51 4.30
CA GLY A 184 -11.29 -24.22 2.98
C GLY A 184 -10.30 -23.48 2.07
N SER A 185 -10.55 -23.64 0.74
CA SER A 185 -9.72 -23.06 -0.31
C SER A 185 -9.90 -21.55 -0.47
N GLU A 186 -11.01 -21.02 0.01
CA GLU A 186 -11.39 -19.61 -0.13
C GLU A 186 -11.65 -18.94 1.21
N ARG A 187 -11.51 -17.62 1.21
CA ARG A 187 -11.79 -16.71 2.31
C ARG A 187 -12.73 -15.63 1.83
N THR A 188 -13.71 -15.33 2.65
CA THR A 188 -14.65 -14.25 2.42
C THR A 188 -14.71 -13.34 3.63
N PHE A 189 -15.06 -12.08 3.42
CA PHE A 189 -15.49 -11.19 4.49
C PHE A 189 -16.76 -10.47 4.07
N LYS A 190 -17.57 -10.09 5.05
CA LYS A 190 -18.83 -9.36 4.82
C LYS A 190 -18.52 -7.88 4.62
N PRO A 191 -18.82 -7.30 3.44
CA PRO A 191 -18.62 -5.87 3.22
C PRO A 191 -19.62 -5.05 4.03
N ARG A 192 -19.29 -3.80 4.33
CA ARG A 192 -20.17 -2.85 5.06
C ARG A 192 -21.27 -2.23 4.18
N GLY A 193 -21.11 -2.29 2.86
CA GLY A 193 -22.07 -1.71 1.92
C GLY A 193 -21.66 -1.97 0.48
N THR A 194 -22.41 -1.41 -0.45
CA THR A 194 -22.23 -1.62 -1.89
C THR A 194 -20.87 -1.14 -2.39
N LEU A 195 -20.44 0.06 -1.98
CA LEU A 195 -19.13 0.60 -2.36
C LEU A 195 -17.99 -0.24 -1.82
N HIS A 196 -18.04 -0.67 -0.56
CA HIS A 196 -17.04 -1.58 0.01
C HIS A 196 -17.00 -2.91 -0.75
N SER A 197 -18.15 -3.48 -1.13
CA SER A 197 -18.23 -4.70 -1.95
C SER A 197 -17.65 -4.51 -3.35
N TYR A 198 -17.85 -3.34 -3.94
CA TYR A 198 -17.40 -3.06 -5.30
C TYR A 198 -15.88 -2.81 -5.38
N PHE A 199 -15.34 -2.01 -4.47
CA PHE A 199 -13.95 -1.55 -4.49
C PHE A 199 -12.96 -2.49 -3.80
N TRP A 200 -13.43 -3.53 -3.10
CA TRP A 200 -12.60 -4.58 -2.53
C TRP A 200 -12.88 -5.93 -3.19
N THR A 201 -11.85 -6.78 -3.25
CA THR A 201 -12.03 -8.20 -3.57
C THR A 201 -12.48 -8.91 -2.29
N THR A 202 -13.79 -9.14 -2.15
CA THR A 202 -14.41 -9.68 -0.93
C THR A 202 -14.27 -11.19 -0.76
N GLN A 203 -13.87 -11.88 -1.84
CA GLN A 203 -13.60 -13.32 -1.88
C GLN A 203 -12.23 -13.56 -2.51
N TYR A 204 -11.37 -14.29 -1.86
CA TYR A 204 -10.01 -14.59 -2.34
C TYR A 204 -9.50 -15.93 -1.81
N SER A 205 -8.51 -16.52 -2.48
CA SER A 205 -7.99 -17.85 -2.12
C SER A 205 -7.23 -17.83 -0.79
N THR A 206 -7.34 -18.90 -0.01
CA THR A 206 -6.52 -19.12 1.20
C THR A 206 -5.03 -19.07 0.86
N GLN A 207 -4.63 -19.52 -0.34
CA GLN A 207 -3.22 -19.45 -0.77
C GLN A 207 -2.72 -18.03 -0.94
N SER A 208 -3.56 -17.11 -1.45
CA SER A 208 -3.23 -15.68 -1.57
C SER A 208 -2.97 -15.04 -0.19
N VAL A 209 -3.82 -15.35 0.81
CA VAL A 209 -3.61 -14.91 2.20
C VAL A 209 -2.30 -15.45 2.78
N ILE A 210 -1.97 -16.70 2.50
CA ILE A 210 -0.70 -17.31 2.95
C ILE A 210 0.50 -16.61 2.32
N LYS A 211 0.45 -16.25 1.03
CA LYS A 211 1.51 -15.49 0.37
C LYS A 211 1.70 -14.14 1.07
N MET A 212 0.62 -13.38 1.26
CA MET A 212 0.65 -12.08 1.95
C MET A 212 1.22 -12.22 3.38
N ALA A 213 0.74 -13.18 4.17
CA ALA A 213 1.23 -13.38 5.53
C ALA A 213 2.71 -13.77 5.59
N LYS A 214 3.19 -14.61 4.66
CA LYS A 214 4.61 -14.99 4.55
C LYS A 214 5.48 -13.79 4.17
N MET A 215 5.05 -13.00 3.20
CA MET A 215 5.70 -11.74 2.81
C MET A 215 5.81 -10.79 4.00
N THR A 216 4.68 -10.48 4.63
CA THR A 216 4.63 -9.60 5.81
C THR A 216 5.58 -10.07 6.91
N ASN A 217 5.58 -11.38 7.24
CA ASN A 217 6.46 -11.93 8.26
C ASN A 217 7.96 -11.88 7.87
N ALA A 218 8.29 -12.01 6.59
CA ALA A 218 9.66 -11.92 6.11
C ALA A 218 10.17 -10.47 6.14
N ILE A 219 9.35 -9.53 5.65
CA ILE A 219 9.68 -8.11 5.62
C ILE A 219 9.76 -7.52 7.03
N ALA A 220 8.83 -7.88 7.92
CA ALA A 220 8.86 -7.41 9.32
C ALA A 220 10.12 -7.81 10.11
N LYS A 221 10.96 -8.68 9.58
CA LYS A 221 12.26 -9.09 10.15
C LYS A 221 13.46 -8.37 9.56
N GLN A 222 13.23 -7.49 8.59
CA GLN A 222 14.32 -6.70 7.99
C GLN A 222 14.94 -5.72 9.00
N ASP A 223 16.13 -5.27 8.68
CA ASP A 223 16.81 -4.22 9.44
C ASP A 223 16.35 -2.84 8.98
N PHE A 224 15.33 -2.30 9.65
CA PHE A 224 14.75 -0.99 9.33
C PHE A 224 15.67 0.20 9.63
N SER A 225 16.81 0.00 10.32
CA SER A 225 17.82 1.06 10.49
C SER A 225 18.45 1.50 9.16
N ARG A 226 18.34 0.66 8.14
CA ARG A 226 18.79 0.92 6.77
C ARG A 226 17.87 1.87 5.99
N ALA A 227 16.58 1.95 6.33
CA ALA A 227 15.63 2.87 5.70
C ALA A 227 15.98 4.32 6.08
N LYS A 228 16.29 5.16 5.09
CA LYS A 228 16.80 6.53 5.31
C LYS A 228 15.79 7.62 4.99
N CYS A 229 14.71 7.30 4.28
CA CYS A 229 13.64 8.26 3.96
C CYS A 229 12.95 8.77 5.22
N SER A 230 12.52 10.03 5.19
CA SER A 230 11.60 10.55 6.20
C SER A 230 10.27 9.79 6.14
N ALA A 231 9.72 9.41 7.29
CA ALA A 231 8.51 8.60 7.36
C ALA A 231 7.51 9.11 8.40
N LEU A 232 6.23 9.18 8.01
CA LEU A 232 5.10 9.44 8.89
C LEU A 232 4.29 8.14 9.05
N PHE A 233 4.15 7.66 10.29
CA PHE A 233 3.37 6.48 10.63
C PHE A 233 2.04 6.89 11.26
N MET A 234 0.93 6.62 10.57
CA MET A 234 -0.42 6.93 11.03
C MET A 234 -1.17 5.61 11.28
N TYR A 235 -1.61 5.37 12.49
CA TYR A 235 -2.29 4.11 12.85
C TYR A 235 -3.11 4.25 14.13
N SER A 236 -4.05 3.33 14.33
CA SER A 236 -4.84 3.24 15.55
C SER A 236 -4.29 2.16 16.49
N LYS A 237 -4.23 2.46 17.80
CA LYS A 237 -3.95 1.43 18.81
C LYS A 237 -5.08 0.40 18.92
N ARG A 238 -6.27 0.72 18.43
CA ARG A 238 -7.46 -0.14 18.42
C ARG A 238 -7.59 -1.00 17.15
N ASP A 239 -6.60 -0.97 16.26
CA ASP A 239 -6.62 -1.73 15.01
C ASP A 239 -6.81 -3.24 15.28
N LYS A 240 -7.90 -3.80 14.72
CA LYS A 240 -8.28 -5.21 14.86
C LYS A 240 -7.77 -6.10 13.73
N VAL A 241 -7.18 -5.50 12.68
CA VAL A 241 -6.70 -6.21 11.48
C VAL A 241 -5.19 -6.44 11.55
N VAL A 242 -4.41 -5.40 11.87
CA VAL A 242 -2.96 -5.50 12.04
C VAL A 242 -2.55 -5.22 13.49
N LYS A 243 -1.36 -5.68 13.88
CA LYS A 243 -0.84 -5.52 15.24
C LYS A 243 -0.22 -4.14 15.44
N PRO A 244 -0.82 -3.22 16.22
CA PRO A 244 -0.26 -1.88 16.43
C PRO A 244 1.14 -1.90 17.05
N TRP A 245 1.42 -2.86 17.94
CA TRP A 245 2.75 -2.98 18.56
C TRP A 245 3.85 -3.37 17.55
N MET A 246 3.51 -4.04 16.44
CA MET A 246 4.46 -4.30 15.35
C MET A 246 4.77 -3.02 14.56
N VAL A 247 3.78 -2.14 14.40
CA VAL A 247 3.99 -0.80 13.80
C VAL A 247 4.94 0.01 14.68
N GLU A 248 4.72 0.04 15.99
CA GLU A 248 5.62 0.68 16.98
C GLU A 248 7.04 0.12 16.90
N ARG A 249 7.18 -1.20 16.77
CA ARG A 249 8.50 -1.83 16.66
C ARG A 249 9.25 -1.35 15.41
N VAL A 250 8.56 -1.32 14.26
CA VAL A 250 9.17 -0.84 13.01
C VAL A 250 9.46 0.65 13.08
N PHE A 251 8.52 1.45 13.59
CA PHE A 251 8.74 2.87 13.86
C PHE A 251 10.01 3.11 14.68
N ASN A 252 10.16 2.42 15.81
CA ASN A 252 11.33 2.58 16.68
C ASN A 252 12.65 2.21 15.98
N ALA A 253 12.62 1.18 15.12
CA ALA A 253 13.78 0.69 14.37
C ALA A 253 14.09 1.50 13.09
N TRP A 254 13.18 2.40 12.65
CA TRP A 254 13.35 3.17 11.42
C TRP A 254 14.56 4.10 11.49
N GLY A 255 15.44 4.04 10.49
CA GLY A 255 16.71 4.74 10.49
C GLY A 255 16.66 6.19 10.00
N GLY A 256 15.66 6.58 9.23
CA GLY A 256 15.41 7.95 8.78
C GLY A 256 14.68 8.80 9.82
N ARG A 257 14.49 10.10 9.52
CA ARG A 257 13.59 10.96 10.30
C ARG A 257 12.20 10.32 10.35
N LYS A 258 11.59 10.29 11.52
CA LYS A 258 10.31 9.62 11.71
C LYS A 258 9.38 10.39 12.61
N SER A 259 8.12 10.43 12.20
CA SER A 259 7.01 10.98 12.98
C SER A 259 5.91 9.94 13.09
N LYS A 260 5.11 9.98 14.14
CA LYS A 260 3.93 9.12 14.26
C LYS A 260 2.72 9.89 14.72
N LEU A 261 1.57 9.48 14.20
CA LEU A 261 0.27 9.93 14.60
C LEU A 261 -0.56 8.72 15.03
N ILE A 262 -0.99 8.71 16.29
CA ILE A 262 -1.91 7.71 16.81
C ILE A 262 -3.31 8.26 16.64
N VAL A 263 -4.15 7.53 15.91
CA VAL A 263 -5.48 7.97 15.49
C VAL A 263 -6.56 7.20 16.23
N GLU A 264 -7.59 7.90 16.65
CA GLU A 264 -8.86 7.32 17.09
C GLU A 264 -9.94 7.71 16.09
N VAL A 265 -10.52 6.72 15.42
CA VAL A 265 -11.60 6.92 14.45
C VAL A 265 -12.92 7.14 15.16
N GLY A 266 -13.84 7.86 14.50
CA GLY A 266 -15.18 8.13 15.03
C GLY A 266 -16.09 6.89 15.09
N GLU A 267 -17.22 7.01 15.75
CA GLU A 267 -18.18 5.92 15.97
C GLU A 267 -18.73 5.36 14.66
N HIS A 268 -18.92 6.21 13.65
CA HIS A 268 -19.45 5.83 12.34
C HIS A 268 -18.36 5.42 11.32
N ASP A 269 -17.11 5.53 11.68
CA ASP A 269 -15.97 5.12 10.85
C ASP A 269 -15.72 3.59 10.90
N ASP A 270 -14.54 3.13 10.44
CA ASP A 270 -14.22 1.71 10.42
C ASP A 270 -14.21 1.07 11.83
N PRO A 271 -15.15 0.16 12.14
CA PRO A 271 -15.23 -0.50 13.45
C PRO A 271 -14.01 -1.38 13.76
N ASN A 272 -13.18 -1.68 12.76
CA ASN A 272 -11.91 -2.35 12.93
C ASN A 272 -10.76 -1.38 13.19
N SER A 273 -10.99 -0.06 13.06
CA SER A 273 -9.97 0.99 13.22
C SER A 273 -8.71 0.73 12.37
N HIS A 274 -8.90 0.17 11.16
CA HIS A 274 -7.84 -0.21 10.24
C HIS A 274 -7.77 0.69 9.01
N VAL A 275 -8.90 0.89 8.31
CA VAL A 275 -9.01 1.86 7.22
C VAL A 275 -9.41 3.20 7.84
N ILE A 276 -8.42 3.97 8.27
CA ILE A 276 -8.59 5.12 9.18
C ILE A 276 -8.79 6.46 8.47
N CYS A 277 -9.00 6.46 7.15
CA CYS A 277 -9.47 7.58 6.33
C CYS A 277 -10.14 7.04 5.06
N GLY A 278 -10.75 7.92 4.27
CA GLY A 278 -11.46 7.58 3.03
C GLY A 278 -12.98 7.51 3.20
N ASP A 279 -13.70 7.97 2.16
CA ASP A 279 -15.16 8.16 2.21
C ASP A 279 -15.95 6.88 2.49
N ILE A 280 -15.40 5.71 2.12
CA ILE A 280 -16.11 4.44 2.27
C ILE A 280 -16.08 3.92 3.71
N MET A 281 -14.95 4.10 4.40
CA MET A 281 -14.72 3.45 5.68
C MET A 281 -14.61 4.43 6.85
N SER A 282 -13.96 5.57 6.66
CA SER A 282 -13.70 6.54 7.74
C SER A 282 -13.74 7.98 7.23
N PRO A 283 -14.92 8.43 6.74
CA PRO A 283 -15.07 9.75 6.11
C PRO A 283 -14.81 10.92 7.07
N SER A 284 -15.08 10.76 8.37
CA SER A 284 -14.88 11.82 9.35
C SER A 284 -13.41 12.22 9.53
N MET A 285 -12.49 11.38 9.09
CA MET A 285 -11.05 11.57 9.28
C MET A 285 -10.35 12.24 8.09
N ASN A 286 -11.03 12.41 6.96
CA ASN A 286 -10.41 12.82 5.71
C ASN A 286 -9.66 14.15 5.81
N ASP A 287 -10.31 15.21 6.27
CA ASP A 287 -9.71 16.54 6.33
C ASP A 287 -8.54 16.57 7.34
N TYR A 288 -8.70 15.90 8.48
CA TYR A 288 -7.62 15.76 9.45
C TYR A 288 -6.38 15.09 8.87
N PHE A 289 -6.57 14.02 8.05
CA PHE A 289 -5.46 13.34 7.38
C PHE A 289 -4.81 14.23 6.32
N VAL A 290 -5.62 14.93 5.53
CA VAL A 290 -5.12 15.88 4.51
C VAL A 290 -4.25 16.94 5.15
N ASP A 291 -4.75 17.63 6.17
CA ASP A 291 -4.02 18.72 6.82
C ASP A 291 -2.73 18.20 7.49
N THR A 292 -2.82 17.10 8.24
CA THR A 292 -1.64 16.52 8.90
C THR A 292 -0.55 16.11 7.90
N ILE A 293 -0.93 15.49 6.79
CA ILE A 293 0.06 15.03 5.78
C ILE A 293 0.66 16.21 5.04
N VAL A 294 -0.14 17.22 4.68
CA VAL A 294 0.34 18.45 4.02
C VAL A 294 1.31 19.19 4.93
N ASP A 295 0.95 19.41 6.20
CA ASP A 295 1.81 20.10 7.17
C ASP A 295 3.14 19.36 7.33
N TRP A 296 3.09 18.04 7.57
CA TRP A 296 4.30 17.23 7.69
C TRP A 296 5.15 17.20 6.41
N ALA A 297 4.50 17.18 5.24
CA ALA A 297 5.19 17.13 3.95
C ALA A 297 5.89 18.47 3.62
N THR A 298 5.33 19.59 4.07
CA THR A 298 5.84 20.94 3.81
C THR A 298 6.78 21.47 4.91
N GLU A 299 6.86 20.78 6.07
CA GLU A 299 7.86 21.11 7.09
C GLU A 299 9.25 21.17 6.47
N LYS A 300 9.90 22.35 6.59
CA LYS A 300 11.31 22.51 6.20
C LYS A 300 12.15 21.59 7.07
N ASN A 301 13.01 20.79 6.44
CA ASN A 301 14.01 20.03 7.18
C ASN A 301 14.87 21.02 7.99
N GLN A 302 14.58 21.14 9.29
CA GLN A 302 15.45 21.81 10.25
C GLN A 302 16.60 20.88 10.64
#